data_8433b24431ac45d6d238212b1cb25554
#
_entry.id   8433b24431ac45d6d238212b1cb25554
#
_cell.length_a   1.000
_cell.length_b   1.000
_cell.length_c   1.000
_cell.angle_alpha   90.00
_cell.angle_beta   90.00
_cell.angle_gamma   90.00
#
_symmetry.space_group_name_H-M   'P 1'
#
loop_
_entity.id
_entity.type
_entity.pdbx_description
1 polymer ?
#
loop_
_entity_poly.entity_id
_entity_poly.type
_entity_poly.pdbx_seq_one_letter_code
_entity_poly.pdbx_strand_id
1 'polypeptide(L)'
;GPGKTEASIALGADRIQNPHYRGLVLRRNARDLADYEARCEEAYQCFNVQVRRNPMVLRFGDNSQNTKGAVVQGGHLHDLGSYIQYQGQQFSRIFIEELTQIPSELLYKQIMSSCRSIYPELFPQMILTANPGGVGMGWVKKRFVEPIDLRDGDYTKTELDNGDILYEDNKIKWWQHRYEWETEEGEKRVTLWNEIFDKEENAMAQEGQEVYRIFVPATVDDNPILTKNDPAYVNMLEGLKATDTALYEAWRHGDWSVFAGQVFTEFDRD
;
A
#
# COMPACT_ATOMS: atom_id res chain seq x y z
N GLY A 1 -9.66 -8.98 6.48
CA GLY A 1 -9.03 -7.66 6.32
C GLY A 1 -9.93 -6.71 5.55
N PRO A 2 -9.59 -5.42 5.46
CA PRO A 2 -10.46 -4.37 4.87
C PRO A 2 -10.57 -4.39 3.33
N GLY A 3 -10.28 -5.51 2.66
CA GLY A 3 -10.38 -5.62 1.20
C GLY A 3 -9.18 -5.09 0.42
N LYS A 4 -8.04 -4.84 1.07
CA LYS A 4 -6.84 -4.25 0.42
C LYS A 4 -6.34 -5.04 -0.79
N THR A 5 -6.29 -6.36 -0.69
CA THR A 5 -5.85 -7.23 -1.79
C THR A 5 -6.81 -7.17 -2.97
N GLU A 6 -8.13 -7.14 -2.73
CA GLU A 6 -9.12 -6.98 -3.78
C GLU A 6 -8.99 -5.63 -4.49
N ALA A 7 -8.76 -4.55 -3.73
CA ALA A 7 -8.50 -3.23 -4.29
C ALA A 7 -7.22 -3.23 -5.15
N SER A 8 -6.15 -3.89 -4.68
CA SER A 8 -4.91 -4.05 -5.42
C SER A 8 -5.12 -4.81 -6.74
N ILE A 9 -5.88 -5.90 -6.72
CA ILE A 9 -6.23 -6.69 -7.91
C ILE A 9 -7.07 -5.85 -8.89
N ALA A 10 -8.11 -5.16 -8.41
CA ALA A 10 -8.93 -4.29 -9.24
C ALA A 10 -8.13 -3.19 -9.92
N LEU A 11 -7.25 -2.52 -9.17
CA LEU A 11 -6.32 -1.51 -9.71
C LEU A 11 -5.29 -2.12 -10.66
N GLY A 12 -4.95 -3.40 -10.51
CA GLY A 12 -4.10 -4.13 -11.46
C GLY A 12 -4.71 -4.26 -12.84
N ALA A 13 -6.05 -4.28 -12.92
CA ALA A 13 -6.80 -4.47 -14.16
C ALA A 13 -7.10 -3.17 -14.92
N ASP A 14 -7.03 -1.99 -14.29
CA ASP A 14 -7.51 -0.74 -14.89
C ASP A 14 -6.75 -0.29 -16.16
N ARG A 15 -5.53 -0.79 -16.37
CA ARG A 15 -4.66 -0.42 -17.48
C ARG A 15 -4.30 -1.57 -18.43
N ILE A 16 -4.89 -2.74 -18.27
CA ILE A 16 -4.55 -3.94 -19.06
C ILE A 16 -4.91 -3.82 -20.54
N GLN A 17 -5.76 -2.87 -20.91
CA GLN A 17 -6.08 -2.58 -22.30
C GLN A 17 -4.91 -1.94 -23.06
N ASN A 18 -3.96 -1.34 -22.33
CA ASN A 18 -2.77 -0.76 -22.95
C ASN A 18 -1.68 -1.83 -23.11
N PRO A 19 -1.25 -2.17 -24.33
CA PRO A 19 -0.27 -3.24 -24.57
C PRO A 19 1.12 -2.92 -24.00
N HIS A 20 1.39 -1.66 -23.67
CA HIS A 20 2.65 -1.22 -23.05
C HIS A 20 2.63 -1.28 -21.53
N TYR A 21 1.47 -1.59 -20.92
CA TYR A 21 1.36 -1.70 -19.46
C TYR A 21 2.27 -2.81 -18.92
N ARG A 22 3.06 -2.44 -17.93
CA ARG A 22 3.96 -3.36 -17.19
C ARG A 22 3.72 -3.15 -15.71
N GLY A 23 3.08 -4.14 -15.08
CA GLY A 23 2.84 -4.20 -13.65
C GLY A 23 3.84 -5.14 -12.96
N LEU A 24 4.21 -4.80 -11.74
CA LEU A 24 5.01 -5.65 -10.84
C LEU A 24 4.29 -5.77 -9.51
N VAL A 25 4.06 -6.98 -9.04
CA VAL A 25 3.48 -7.26 -7.72
C VAL A 25 4.53 -7.90 -6.84
N LEU A 26 4.78 -7.30 -5.69
CA LEU A 26 5.83 -7.73 -4.77
C LEU A 26 5.25 -8.09 -3.40
N ARG A 27 5.79 -9.13 -2.81
CA ARG A 27 5.75 -9.42 -1.38
C ARG A 27 7.16 -9.65 -0.86
N ARG A 28 7.32 -9.72 0.46
CA ARG A 28 8.63 -10.03 1.05
C ARG A 28 9.18 -11.34 0.51
N ASN A 29 8.37 -12.40 0.48
CA ASN A 29 8.78 -13.70 -0.06
C ASN A 29 7.89 -14.08 -1.26
N ALA A 30 8.48 -14.73 -2.26
CA ALA A 30 7.77 -15.15 -3.47
C ALA A 30 6.60 -16.13 -3.19
N ARG A 31 6.74 -16.98 -2.17
CA ARG A 31 5.69 -17.96 -1.80
C ARG A 31 4.41 -17.31 -1.30
N ASP A 32 4.54 -16.11 -0.72
CA ASP A 32 3.41 -15.38 -0.16
C ASP A 32 2.49 -14.80 -1.23
N LEU A 33 2.92 -14.83 -2.52
CA LEU A 33 2.09 -14.41 -3.66
C LEU A 33 1.10 -15.48 -4.13
N ALA A 34 1.14 -16.71 -3.63
CA ALA A 34 0.28 -17.80 -4.13
C ALA A 34 -1.22 -17.49 -3.99
N ASP A 35 -1.64 -16.91 -2.86
CA ASP A 35 -3.02 -16.49 -2.65
C ASP A 35 -3.41 -15.32 -3.57
N TYR A 36 -2.53 -14.35 -3.72
CA TYR A 36 -2.72 -13.22 -4.64
C TYR A 36 -2.87 -13.71 -6.10
N GLU A 37 -2.05 -14.65 -6.52
CA GLU A 37 -2.08 -15.26 -7.85
C GLU A 37 -3.42 -15.97 -8.10
N ALA A 38 -3.89 -16.79 -7.15
CA ALA A 38 -5.16 -17.50 -7.26
C ALA A 38 -6.34 -16.54 -7.38
N ARG A 39 -6.35 -15.46 -6.60
CA ARG A 39 -7.38 -14.40 -6.68
C ARG A 39 -7.33 -13.64 -7.99
N CYS A 40 -6.13 -13.36 -8.52
CA CYS A 40 -6.00 -12.76 -9.85
C CYS A 40 -6.57 -13.67 -10.94
N GLU A 41 -6.32 -14.99 -10.88
CA GLU A 41 -6.89 -15.95 -11.83
C GLU A 41 -8.42 -15.90 -11.81
N GLU A 42 -9.03 -15.85 -10.62
CA GLU A 42 -10.49 -15.76 -10.47
C GLU A 42 -11.03 -14.42 -10.98
N ALA A 43 -10.44 -13.30 -10.51
CA ALA A 43 -10.89 -11.96 -10.85
C ALA A 43 -10.76 -11.64 -12.35
N TYR A 44 -9.73 -12.19 -12.98
CA TYR A 44 -9.40 -11.88 -14.38
C TYR A 44 -9.94 -12.92 -15.39
N GLN A 45 -10.78 -13.85 -14.98
CA GLN A 45 -11.39 -14.84 -15.87
C GLN A 45 -12.15 -14.22 -17.06
N CYS A 46 -12.73 -13.04 -16.88
CA CYS A 46 -13.41 -12.31 -17.94
C CYS A 46 -12.47 -11.67 -18.97
N PHE A 47 -11.17 -11.60 -18.68
CA PHE A 47 -10.17 -11.09 -19.60
C PHE A 47 -9.43 -12.26 -20.27
N ASN A 48 -8.96 -12.06 -21.49
CA ASN A 48 -8.11 -13.04 -22.14
C ASN A 48 -6.70 -12.99 -21.54
N VAL A 49 -6.50 -13.72 -20.41
CA VAL A 49 -5.27 -13.74 -19.65
C VAL A 49 -4.60 -15.11 -19.70
N GLN A 50 -3.32 -15.13 -20.01
CA GLN A 50 -2.46 -16.29 -19.82
C GLN A 50 -1.72 -16.18 -18.50
N VAL A 51 -1.86 -17.21 -17.68
CA VAL A 51 -1.22 -17.30 -16.38
C VAL A 51 -0.06 -18.27 -16.44
N ARG A 52 1.13 -17.82 -16.06
CA ARG A 52 2.29 -18.66 -15.76
C ARG A 52 2.61 -18.55 -14.29
N ARG A 53 2.79 -19.67 -13.63
CA ARG A 53 3.19 -19.77 -12.22
C ARG A 53 4.70 -19.99 -12.09
N ASN A 54 5.25 -19.58 -10.94
CA ASN A 54 6.66 -19.81 -10.56
C ASN A 54 7.71 -19.33 -11.58
N PRO A 55 7.97 -18.02 -11.72
CA PRO A 55 7.29 -16.91 -11.07
C PRO A 55 5.95 -16.57 -11.72
N MET A 56 5.06 -15.91 -10.97
CA MET A 56 3.78 -15.41 -11.47
C MET A 56 4.01 -14.45 -12.65
N VAL A 57 3.36 -14.73 -13.78
CA VAL A 57 3.29 -13.79 -14.91
C VAL A 57 1.91 -13.89 -15.54
N LEU A 58 1.20 -12.78 -15.54
CA LEU A 58 -0.08 -12.61 -16.21
C LEU A 58 0.15 -11.86 -17.52
N ARG A 59 -0.26 -12.44 -18.65
CA ARG A 59 -0.18 -11.81 -19.98
C ARG A 59 -1.58 -11.62 -20.52
N PHE A 60 -1.91 -10.38 -20.81
CA PHE A 60 -3.19 -9.98 -21.38
C PHE A 60 -3.05 -9.76 -22.88
N GLY A 61 -4.05 -10.16 -23.67
CA GLY A 61 -4.08 -9.96 -25.12
C GLY A 61 -4.38 -11.23 -25.89
N ASP A 62 -4.62 -11.09 -27.19
CA ASP A 62 -4.92 -12.19 -28.07
C ASP A 62 -3.63 -12.82 -28.63
N ASN A 63 -3.33 -14.04 -28.19
CA ASN A 63 -2.18 -14.79 -28.70
C ASN A 63 -2.33 -15.26 -30.14
N SER A 64 -3.55 -15.32 -30.68
CA SER A 64 -3.79 -15.71 -32.06
C SER A 64 -3.15 -14.75 -33.06
N GLN A 65 -2.93 -13.50 -32.64
CA GLN A 65 -2.35 -12.45 -33.47
C GLN A 65 -0.92 -12.07 -33.09
N ASN A 66 -0.26 -12.81 -32.19
CA ASN A 66 1.09 -12.52 -31.68
C ASN A 66 1.28 -11.07 -31.17
N THR A 67 0.18 -10.46 -30.68
CA THR A 67 0.20 -9.08 -30.13
C THR A 67 0.76 -9.13 -28.72
N LYS A 68 1.83 -8.37 -28.48
CA LYS A 68 2.39 -8.19 -27.14
C LYS A 68 1.41 -7.35 -26.30
N GLY A 69 0.63 -8.00 -25.45
CA GLY A 69 -0.30 -7.33 -24.56
C GLY A 69 0.35 -6.81 -23.27
N ALA A 70 -0.49 -6.29 -22.39
CA ALA A 70 -0.10 -5.92 -21.03
C ALA A 70 0.51 -7.12 -20.28
N VAL A 71 1.43 -6.85 -19.37
CA VAL A 71 2.06 -7.88 -18.54
C VAL A 71 2.07 -7.44 -17.09
N VAL A 72 1.61 -8.31 -16.20
CA VAL A 72 1.81 -8.17 -14.75
C VAL A 72 2.62 -9.35 -14.27
N GLN A 73 3.72 -9.07 -13.58
CA GLN A 73 4.59 -10.10 -13.04
C GLN A 73 4.65 -10.02 -11.51
N GLY A 74 4.74 -11.18 -10.88
CA GLY A 74 4.95 -11.30 -9.44
C GLY A 74 6.42 -11.53 -9.12
N GLY A 75 6.83 -11.09 -7.94
CA GLY A 75 8.18 -11.26 -7.45
C GLY A 75 8.28 -11.03 -5.94
N HIS A 76 9.50 -10.96 -5.45
CA HIS A 76 9.76 -10.77 -4.03
C HIS A 76 10.78 -9.66 -3.79
N LEU A 77 10.72 -9.08 -2.59
CA LEU A 77 11.60 -8.00 -2.17
C LEU A 77 12.06 -8.25 -0.72
N HIS A 78 12.96 -9.24 -0.56
CA HIS A 78 13.43 -9.67 0.74
C HIS A 78 14.64 -8.84 1.22
N ASP A 79 15.59 -8.58 0.31
CA ASP A 79 16.87 -7.93 0.55
C ASP A 79 17.38 -7.19 -0.69
N LEU A 80 18.56 -6.60 -0.59
CA LEU A 80 19.20 -5.90 -1.72
C LEU A 80 19.50 -6.85 -2.89
N GLY A 81 19.82 -8.11 -2.62
CA GLY A 81 20.04 -9.12 -3.65
C GLY A 81 18.79 -9.38 -4.49
N SER A 82 17.62 -9.40 -3.84
CA SER A 82 16.36 -9.57 -4.55
C SER A 82 15.97 -8.35 -5.41
N TYR A 83 16.42 -7.15 -5.05
CA TYR A 83 16.22 -5.95 -5.88
C TYR A 83 16.97 -6.01 -7.20
N ILE A 84 18.16 -6.60 -7.24
CA ILE A 84 19.03 -6.63 -8.43
C ILE A 84 18.29 -7.21 -9.65
N GLN A 85 17.39 -8.18 -9.45
CA GLN A 85 16.60 -8.75 -10.55
C GLN A 85 15.67 -7.74 -11.24
N TYR A 86 15.32 -6.62 -10.61
CA TYR A 86 14.46 -5.57 -11.16
C TYR A 86 15.27 -4.38 -11.69
N GLN A 87 16.55 -4.33 -11.40
CA GLN A 87 17.42 -3.25 -11.83
C GLN A 87 17.44 -3.17 -13.37
N GLY A 88 17.24 -1.96 -13.88
CA GLY A 88 17.18 -1.75 -15.33
C GLY A 88 15.83 -2.05 -15.98
N GLN A 89 14.90 -2.71 -15.26
CA GLN A 89 13.52 -2.88 -15.73
C GLN A 89 12.68 -1.61 -15.52
N GLN A 90 11.57 -1.53 -16.25
CA GLN A 90 10.64 -0.41 -16.17
C GLN A 90 9.22 -0.96 -15.94
N PHE A 91 8.60 -0.46 -14.89
CA PHE A 91 7.21 -0.79 -14.56
C PHE A 91 6.42 0.50 -14.45
N SER A 92 5.32 0.58 -15.18
CA SER A 92 4.40 1.71 -15.07
C SER A 92 3.57 1.65 -13.78
N ARG A 93 3.47 0.47 -13.17
CA ARG A 93 2.83 0.30 -11.85
C ARG A 93 3.53 -0.78 -11.03
N ILE A 94 3.80 -0.46 -9.76
CA ILE A 94 4.37 -1.41 -8.81
C ILE A 94 3.41 -1.53 -7.63
N PHE A 95 3.03 -2.76 -7.30
CA PHE A 95 2.26 -3.11 -6.12
C PHE A 95 3.21 -3.73 -5.10
N ILE A 96 3.13 -3.29 -3.85
CA ILE A 96 3.80 -3.98 -2.74
C ILE A 96 2.74 -4.36 -1.71
N GLU A 97 2.49 -5.65 -1.62
CA GLU A 97 1.59 -6.22 -0.63
C GLU A 97 2.32 -6.39 0.69
N GLU A 98 1.65 -5.97 1.77
CA GLU A 98 2.19 -6.04 3.14
C GLU A 98 3.51 -5.27 3.30
N LEU A 99 3.51 -4.00 2.92
CA LEU A 99 4.70 -3.13 2.92
C LEU A 99 5.47 -3.14 4.25
N THR A 100 4.79 -3.28 5.39
CA THR A 100 5.41 -3.37 6.71
C THR A 100 6.27 -4.61 6.92
N GLN A 101 6.19 -5.60 6.04
CA GLN A 101 7.11 -6.75 6.03
C GLN A 101 8.44 -6.42 5.36
N ILE A 102 8.54 -5.34 4.58
CA ILE A 102 9.80 -4.89 3.96
C ILE A 102 10.67 -4.20 5.01
N PRO A 103 11.87 -4.73 5.32
CA PRO A 103 12.62 -4.31 6.50
C PRO A 103 13.23 -2.91 6.40
N SER A 104 13.44 -2.39 5.18
CA SER A 104 14.22 -1.17 4.96
C SER A 104 13.54 -0.23 3.98
N GLU A 105 13.46 1.06 4.36
CA GLU A 105 13.05 2.13 3.44
C GLU A 105 13.99 2.26 2.24
N LEU A 106 15.29 1.97 2.41
CA LEU A 106 16.24 1.97 1.31
C LEU A 106 15.84 0.98 0.22
N LEU A 107 15.42 -0.22 0.61
CA LEU A 107 14.96 -1.24 -0.32
C LEU A 107 13.70 -0.79 -1.09
N TYR A 108 12.78 -0.15 -0.39
CA TYR A 108 11.61 0.49 -0.99
C TYR A 108 12.02 1.59 -2.00
N LYS A 109 12.94 2.47 -1.62
CA LYS A 109 13.45 3.54 -2.51
C LYS A 109 14.16 3.00 -3.76
N GLN A 110 14.86 1.89 -3.61
CA GLN A 110 15.51 1.25 -4.75
C GLN A 110 14.49 0.69 -5.75
N ILE A 111 13.47 -0.03 -5.29
CA ILE A 111 12.43 -0.55 -6.21
C ILE A 111 11.60 0.59 -6.82
N MET A 112 11.41 1.69 -6.12
CA MET A 112 10.75 2.89 -6.64
C MET A 112 11.47 3.43 -7.88
N SER A 113 12.79 3.31 -7.98
CA SER A 113 13.54 3.73 -9.17
C SER A 113 13.18 2.95 -10.44
N SER A 114 12.59 1.76 -10.30
CA SER A 114 12.08 0.96 -11.42
C SER A 114 10.64 1.32 -11.80
N CYS A 115 9.96 2.16 -10.99
CA CYS A 115 8.60 2.66 -11.27
C CYS A 115 8.68 3.85 -12.22
N ARG A 116 8.66 3.57 -13.52
CA ARG A 116 8.82 4.60 -14.57
C ARG A 116 8.15 4.16 -15.86
N SER A 117 7.75 5.12 -16.68
CA SER A 117 7.17 4.90 -18.01
C SER A 117 7.59 5.97 -18.97
N ILE A 118 7.74 5.61 -20.24
CA ILE A 118 7.92 6.56 -21.35
C ILE A 118 6.58 6.88 -22.04
N TYR A 119 5.49 6.24 -21.62
CA TYR A 119 4.16 6.42 -22.17
C TYR A 119 3.35 7.37 -21.29
N PRO A 120 2.94 8.55 -21.77
CA PRO A 120 2.24 9.56 -20.96
C PRO A 120 0.94 9.03 -20.33
N GLU A 121 0.21 8.16 -21.05
CA GLU A 121 -1.03 7.55 -20.59
C GLU A 121 -0.81 6.47 -19.50
N LEU A 122 0.43 6.03 -19.33
CA LEU A 122 0.85 5.07 -18.29
C LEU A 122 1.71 5.77 -17.24
N PHE A 123 1.19 6.82 -16.60
CA PHE A 123 1.93 7.51 -15.54
C PHE A 123 2.38 6.53 -14.44
N PRO A 124 3.65 6.65 -13.97
CA PRO A 124 4.19 5.77 -12.95
C PRO A 124 3.41 5.87 -11.63
N GLN A 125 3.11 4.73 -11.02
CA GLN A 125 2.36 4.70 -9.77
C GLN A 125 2.77 3.51 -8.91
N MET A 126 2.96 3.76 -7.61
CA MET A 126 3.11 2.70 -6.60
C MET A 126 1.83 2.55 -5.80
N ILE A 127 1.36 1.32 -5.62
CA ILE A 127 0.19 0.95 -4.83
C ILE A 127 0.68 0.02 -3.73
N LEU A 128 0.43 0.42 -2.49
CA LEU A 128 1.03 -0.19 -1.33
C LEU A 128 -0.08 -0.62 -0.37
N THR A 129 -0.06 -1.86 0.07
CA THR A 129 -0.92 -2.30 1.15
C THR A 129 -0.11 -2.50 2.42
N ALA A 130 -0.67 -2.19 3.57
CA ALA A 130 0.00 -2.34 4.84
C ALA A 130 -1.00 -2.63 5.98
N ASN A 131 -0.52 -3.36 6.97
CA ASN A 131 -1.13 -3.45 8.29
C ASN A 131 -0.12 -2.93 9.32
N PRO A 132 -0.57 -2.37 10.44
CA PRO A 132 0.32 -2.13 11.57
C PRO A 132 1.01 -3.44 12.01
N GLY A 133 2.26 -3.32 12.44
CA GLY A 133 3.11 -4.46 12.76
C GLY A 133 4.09 -4.82 11.64
N GLY A 134 5.00 -5.77 11.93
CA GLY A 134 6.08 -6.15 11.02
C GLY A 134 7.35 -5.31 11.16
N VAL A 135 8.44 -5.85 10.61
CA VAL A 135 9.80 -5.31 10.80
C VAL A 135 10.01 -3.92 10.20
N GLY A 136 9.23 -3.56 9.20
CA GLY A 136 9.29 -2.26 8.50
C GLY A 136 8.32 -1.22 9.03
N MET A 137 7.53 -1.53 10.07
CA MET A 137 6.48 -0.63 10.54
C MET A 137 7.00 0.79 10.86
N GLY A 138 8.16 0.90 11.49
CA GLY A 138 8.70 2.20 11.91
C GLY A 138 8.93 3.16 10.74
N TRP A 139 9.56 2.70 9.66
CA TRP A 139 9.79 3.52 8.49
C TRP A 139 8.52 3.77 7.68
N VAL A 140 7.59 2.79 7.60
CA VAL A 140 6.30 2.95 6.93
C VAL A 140 5.45 3.99 7.64
N LYS A 141 5.35 3.89 8.98
CA LYS A 141 4.64 4.88 9.80
C LYS A 141 5.18 6.29 9.55
N LYS A 142 6.50 6.46 9.67
CA LYS A 142 7.15 7.77 9.47
C LYS A 142 6.98 8.30 8.05
N ARG A 143 6.87 7.44 7.05
CA ARG A 143 6.79 7.88 5.66
C ARG A 143 5.37 8.22 5.21
N PHE A 144 4.36 7.49 5.69
CA PHE A 144 3.00 7.54 5.14
C PHE A 144 1.93 7.93 6.16
N VAL A 145 2.12 7.64 7.44
CA VAL A 145 1.09 7.80 8.47
C VAL A 145 1.31 9.04 9.31
N GLU A 146 2.48 9.17 9.90
CA GLU A 146 2.90 10.30 10.74
C GLU A 146 4.26 10.82 10.26
N PRO A 147 4.28 11.61 9.16
CA PRO A 147 5.53 12.05 8.55
C PRO A 147 6.23 13.17 9.33
N ILE A 148 5.50 13.89 10.20
CA ILE A 148 6.01 14.92 11.11
C ILE A 148 5.78 14.43 12.53
N ASP A 149 6.82 14.51 13.38
CA ASP A 149 6.67 14.23 14.82
C ASP A 149 6.05 15.44 15.50
N LEU A 150 4.75 15.33 15.78
CA LEU A 150 3.99 16.44 16.38
C LEU A 150 4.41 16.76 17.84
N ARG A 151 5.26 15.94 18.46
CA ARG A 151 5.77 16.18 19.82
C ARG A 151 6.97 17.13 19.83
N ASP A 152 7.71 17.20 18.72
CA ASP A 152 8.91 18.04 18.62
C ASP A 152 8.59 19.54 18.54
N GLY A 153 7.39 19.89 18.10
CA GLY A 153 6.91 21.29 18.06
C GLY A 153 7.48 22.14 16.91
N ASP A 154 8.40 21.62 16.10
CA ASP A 154 9.04 22.32 14.99
C ASP A 154 8.22 22.24 13.71
N TYR A 155 6.92 22.58 13.79
CA TYR A 155 6.01 22.60 12.66
C TYR A 155 4.96 23.70 12.81
N THR A 156 4.31 24.08 11.71
CA THR A 156 3.11 24.89 11.71
C THR A 156 1.87 24.03 11.54
N LYS A 157 0.77 24.40 12.21
CA LYS A 157 -0.54 23.78 12.03
C LYS A 157 -1.52 24.83 11.50
N THR A 158 -2.16 24.56 10.39
CA THR A 158 -3.18 25.41 9.78
C THR A 158 -4.46 24.62 9.57
N GLU A 159 -5.56 25.13 10.10
CA GLU A 159 -6.91 24.61 9.81
C GLU A 159 -7.46 25.31 8.58
N LEU A 160 -7.90 24.52 7.60
CA LEU A 160 -8.44 25.00 6.33
C LEU A 160 -9.96 25.16 6.41
N ASP A 161 -10.52 26.00 5.56
CA ASP A 161 -11.98 26.32 5.55
C ASP A 161 -12.88 25.09 5.34
N ASN A 162 -12.35 24.05 4.69
CA ASN A 162 -13.05 22.78 4.45
C ASN A 162 -12.94 21.78 5.62
N GLY A 163 -12.28 22.15 6.71
CA GLY A 163 -12.06 21.30 7.88
C GLY A 163 -10.84 20.39 7.81
N ASP A 164 -10.06 20.47 6.73
CA ASP A 164 -8.77 19.78 6.61
C ASP A 164 -7.73 20.47 7.48
N ILE A 165 -6.67 19.74 7.84
CA ILE A 165 -5.55 20.26 8.62
C ILE A 165 -4.27 20.12 7.81
N LEU A 166 -3.52 21.21 7.67
CA LEU A 166 -2.17 21.20 7.12
C LEU A 166 -1.15 21.30 8.27
N TYR A 167 -0.29 20.31 8.37
CA TYR A 167 0.96 20.37 9.15
C TYR A 167 2.12 20.61 8.19
N GLU A 168 3.01 21.54 8.52
CA GLU A 168 4.15 21.85 7.66
C GLU A 168 5.40 22.12 8.51
N ASP A 169 6.49 21.45 8.14
CA ASP A 169 7.84 21.71 8.65
C ASP A 169 8.78 22.12 7.48
N ASN A 170 10.10 22.13 7.72
CA ASN A 170 11.09 22.50 6.71
C ASN A 170 11.20 21.49 5.54
N LYS A 171 10.70 20.25 5.71
CA LYS A 171 10.82 19.15 4.73
C LYS A 171 9.50 18.69 4.18
N ILE A 172 8.46 18.65 5.01
CA ILE A 172 7.19 17.98 4.71
C ILE A 172 6.05 18.99 4.73
N LYS A 173 5.12 18.84 3.79
CA LYS A 173 3.75 19.32 3.91
C LYS A 173 2.85 18.09 4.05
N TRP A 174 2.07 18.05 5.10
CA TRP A 174 1.19 16.94 5.42
C TRP A 174 -0.23 17.44 5.63
N TRP A 175 -1.11 17.14 4.67
CA TRP A 175 -2.54 17.40 4.79
C TRP A 175 -3.23 16.20 5.40
N GLN A 176 -4.01 16.41 6.44
CA GLN A 176 -5.02 15.49 6.94
C GLN A 176 -6.37 15.93 6.39
N HIS A 177 -6.86 15.20 5.41
CA HIS A 177 -8.14 15.43 4.80
C HIS A 177 -9.24 14.73 5.57
N ARG A 178 -10.41 15.36 5.66
CA ARG A 178 -11.60 14.83 6.30
C ARG A 178 -12.62 14.44 5.24
N TYR A 179 -12.97 13.16 5.19
CA TYR A 179 -14.00 12.63 4.30
C TYR A 179 -15.16 12.08 5.12
N GLU A 180 -16.35 12.66 4.93
CA GLU A 180 -17.59 12.21 5.57
C GLU A 180 -18.36 11.35 4.58
N TRP A 181 -18.81 10.19 5.03
CA TRP A 181 -19.56 9.24 4.23
C TRP A 181 -20.63 8.56 5.06
N GLU A 182 -21.61 7.94 4.41
CA GLU A 182 -22.73 7.26 5.03
C GLU A 182 -22.71 5.78 4.65
N THR A 183 -22.86 4.90 5.64
CA THR A 183 -22.95 3.46 5.40
C THR A 183 -24.29 3.09 4.76
N GLU A 184 -24.42 1.88 4.25
CA GLU A 184 -25.70 1.37 3.72
C GLU A 184 -26.83 1.39 4.75
N GLU A 185 -26.49 1.29 6.04
CA GLU A 185 -27.41 1.37 7.17
C GLU A 185 -27.76 2.79 7.60
N GLY A 186 -27.22 3.82 6.91
CA GLY A 186 -27.46 5.25 7.21
C GLY A 186 -26.61 5.81 8.35
N GLU A 187 -25.55 5.11 8.79
CA GLU A 187 -24.63 5.59 9.80
C GLU A 187 -23.60 6.53 9.17
N LYS A 188 -23.49 7.75 9.73
CA LYS A 188 -22.48 8.72 9.29
C LYS A 188 -21.12 8.36 9.86
N ARG A 189 -20.12 8.28 9.00
CA ARG A 189 -18.74 8.03 9.36
C ARG A 189 -17.80 9.10 8.82
N VAL A 190 -16.64 9.20 9.47
CA VAL A 190 -15.56 10.10 9.06
C VAL A 190 -14.30 9.28 8.89
N THR A 191 -13.67 9.43 7.72
CA THR A 191 -12.34 8.90 7.47
C THR A 191 -11.36 10.04 7.32
N LEU A 192 -10.26 10.00 8.07
CA LEU A 192 -9.13 10.90 7.88
C LEU A 192 -8.12 10.21 6.97
N TRP A 193 -7.71 10.86 5.90
CA TRP A 193 -6.66 10.35 5.02
C TRP A 193 -5.55 11.40 4.84
N ASN A 194 -4.34 10.92 4.59
CA ASN A 194 -3.17 11.79 4.47
C ASN A 194 -2.79 12.00 3.01
N GLU A 195 -2.47 13.25 2.69
CA GLU A 195 -1.69 13.61 1.51
C GLU A 195 -0.37 14.24 1.99
N ILE A 196 0.75 13.76 1.45
CA ILE A 196 2.08 14.12 1.93
C ILE A 196 2.92 14.56 0.74
N PHE A 197 3.45 15.76 0.82
CA PHE A 197 4.40 16.32 -0.12
C PHE A 197 5.77 16.45 0.57
N ASP A 198 6.75 15.75 0.04
CA ASP A 198 8.13 15.81 0.50
C ASP A 198 8.92 16.79 -0.36
N LYS A 199 9.38 17.89 0.24
CA LYS A 199 10.06 18.97 -0.46
C LYS A 199 11.41 18.52 -1.03
N GLU A 200 12.10 17.59 -0.37
CA GLU A 200 13.38 17.05 -0.85
C GLU A 200 13.16 16.11 -2.04
N GLU A 201 12.16 15.22 -2.00
CA GLU A 201 11.81 14.33 -3.11
C GLU A 201 11.33 15.11 -4.35
N ASN A 202 10.72 16.26 -4.14
CA ASN A 202 10.19 17.11 -5.21
C ASN A 202 11.11 18.28 -5.58
N ALA A 203 12.31 18.38 -5.02
CA ALA A 203 13.20 19.52 -5.23
C ALA A 203 13.57 19.80 -6.70
N MET A 204 13.51 18.77 -7.55
CA MET A 204 13.80 18.86 -8.99
C MET A 204 12.56 18.60 -9.87
N ALA A 205 11.37 18.46 -9.26
CA ALA A 205 10.14 18.26 -10.00
C ALA A 205 9.76 19.54 -10.75
N GLN A 206 9.28 19.39 -12.00
CA GLN A 206 8.66 20.48 -12.73
C GLN A 206 7.20 20.59 -12.32
N GLU A 207 6.59 21.74 -12.56
CA GLU A 207 5.15 21.96 -12.30
C GLU A 207 4.31 20.87 -12.99
N GLY A 208 3.45 20.22 -12.21
CA GLY A 208 2.61 19.09 -12.65
C GLY A 208 3.32 17.73 -12.72
N GLN A 209 4.58 17.64 -12.24
CA GLN A 209 5.33 16.39 -12.12
C GLN A 209 5.62 16.01 -10.67
N GLU A 210 5.01 16.71 -9.73
CA GLU A 210 5.18 16.50 -8.31
C GLU A 210 4.66 15.12 -7.89
N VAL A 211 5.37 14.51 -6.96
CA VAL A 211 5.02 13.21 -6.38
C VAL A 211 4.42 13.41 -5.01
N TYR A 212 3.21 12.93 -4.84
CA TYR A 212 2.50 12.91 -3.57
C TYR A 212 2.40 11.48 -3.05
N ARG A 213 2.46 11.33 -1.72
CA ARG A 213 2.18 10.09 -1.03
C ARG A 213 0.81 10.19 -0.38
N ILE A 214 -0.05 9.23 -0.66
CA ILE A 214 -1.41 9.19 -0.14
C ILE A 214 -1.53 7.99 0.80
N PHE A 215 -2.06 8.19 2.00
CA PHE A 215 -2.39 7.12 2.93
C PHE A 215 -3.88 7.17 3.25
N VAL A 216 -4.58 6.10 2.88
CA VAL A 216 -5.99 5.91 3.17
C VAL A 216 -6.12 4.81 4.22
N PRO A 217 -6.50 5.13 5.46
CA PRO A 217 -6.76 4.12 6.47
C PRO A 217 -8.03 3.33 6.13
N ALA A 218 -8.03 2.05 6.49
CA ALA A 218 -9.20 1.20 6.40
C ALA A 218 -9.17 0.17 7.52
N THR A 219 -10.31 -0.05 8.14
CA THR A 219 -10.53 -1.01 9.22
C THR A 219 -11.32 -2.23 8.75
N VAL A 220 -11.51 -3.20 9.63
CA VAL A 220 -12.38 -4.36 9.34
C VAL A 220 -13.82 -3.94 9.09
N ASP A 221 -14.29 -2.89 9.76
CA ASP A 221 -15.67 -2.39 9.62
C ASP A 221 -15.94 -1.74 8.25
N ASP A 222 -14.88 -1.35 7.53
CA ASP A 222 -14.99 -0.81 6.17
C ASP A 222 -15.20 -1.92 5.12
N ASN A 223 -15.24 -3.20 5.55
CA ASN A 223 -15.51 -4.33 4.68
C ASN A 223 -16.82 -5.06 5.09
N PRO A 224 -17.98 -4.56 4.68
CA PRO A 224 -19.27 -5.16 5.05
C PRO A 224 -19.43 -6.58 4.53
N ILE A 225 -18.78 -6.95 3.44
CA ILE A 225 -18.81 -8.32 2.92
C ILE A 225 -18.16 -9.28 3.93
N LEU A 226 -17.00 -8.92 4.47
CA LEU A 226 -16.31 -9.74 5.45
C LEU A 226 -17.09 -9.81 6.77
N THR A 227 -17.54 -8.66 7.28
CA THR A 227 -18.23 -8.61 8.57
C THR A 227 -19.58 -9.35 8.57
N LYS A 228 -20.30 -9.34 7.43
CA LYS A 228 -21.57 -10.06 7.26
C LYS A 228 -21.36 -11.55 6.99
N ASN A 229 -20.36 -11.93 6.20
CA ASN A 229 -20.19 -13.32 5.77
C ASN A 229 -19.29 -14.15 6.69
N ASP A 230 -18.40 -13.49 7.46
CA ASP A 230 -17.52 -14.15 8.41
C ASP A 230 -17.51 -13.44 9.78
N PRO A 231 -18.63 -13.49 10.53
CA PRO A 231 -18.68 -12.96 11.88
C PRO A 231 -17.72 -13.66 12.84
N ALA A 232 -17.31 -14.90 12.55
CA ALA A 232 -16.34 -15.63 13.36
C ALA A 232 -14.95 -14.95 13.33
N TYR A 233 -14.56 -14.39 12.21
CA TYR A 233 -13.33 -13.60 12.11
C TYR A 233 -13.36 -12.35 12.99
N VAL A 234 -14.50 -11.63 13.02
CA VAL A 234 -14.68 -10.46 13.90
C VAL A 234 -14.60 -10.89 15.38
N ASN A 235 -15.29 -11.96 15.74
CA ASN A 235 -15.25 -12.51 17.11
C ASN A 235 -13.83 -12.95 17.52
N MET A 236 -13.05 -13.51 16.60
CA MET A 236 -11.66 -13.87 16.86
C MET A 236 -10.82 -12.62 17.15
N LEU A 237 -11.00 -11.53 16.40
CA LEU A 237 -10.33 -10.26 16.66
C LEU A 237 -10.73 -9.69 18.03
N GLU A 238 -12.02 -9.70 18.37
CA GLU A 238 -12.50 -9.25 19.69
C GLU A 238 -11.90 -10.09 20.83
N GLY A 239 -11.68 -11.38 20.61
CA GLY A 239 -10.99 -12.27 21.57
C GLY A 239 -9.54 -11.86 21.85
N LEU A 240 -8.85 -11.22 20.92
CA LEU A 240 -7.49 -10.71 21.12
C LEU A 240 -7.42 -9.60 22.16
N LYS A 241 -8.51 -8.86 22.38
CA LYS A 241 -8.56 -7.78 23.36
C LYS A 241 -8.13 -8.21 24.76
N ALA A 242 -8.44 -9.45 25.14
CA ALA A 242 -8.11 -10.01 26.45
C ALA A 242 -6.71 -10.65 26.51
N THR A 243 -6.15 -11.07 25.39
CA THR A 243 -4.90 -11.85 25.32
C THR A 243 -3.72 -11.04 24.79
N ASP A 244 -3.97 -10.16 23.83
CA ASP A 244 -2.97 -9.28 23.21
C ASP A 244 -3.65 -7.99 22.75
N THR A 245 -3.77 -7.05 23.68
CA THR A 245 -4.40 -5.74 23.42
C THR A 245 -3.70 -4.97 22.30
N ALA A 246 -2.37 -5.08 22.20
CA ALA A 246 -1.58 -4.41 21.18
C ALA A 246 -1.98 -4.92 19.78
N LEU A 247 -2.03 -6.22 19.62
CA LEU A 247 -2.43 -6.87 18.39
C LEU A 247 -3.89 -6.56 18.03
N TYR A 248 -4.77 -6.52 19.04
CA TYR A 248 -6.18 -6.12 18.87
C TYR A 248 -6.29 -4.71 18.29
N GLU A 249 -5.67 -3.71 18.93
CA GLU A 249 -5.72 -2.33 18.45
C GLU A 249 -5.16 -2.18 17.03
N ALA A 250 -4.05 -2.86 16.76
CA ALA A 250 -3.44 -2.85 15.44
C ALA A 250 -4.35 -3.46 14.34
N TRP A 251 -4.93 -4.64 14.61
CA TRP A 251 -5.65 -5.38 13.57
C TRP A 251 -7.12 -5.01 13.46
N ARG A 252 -7.74 -4.66 14.61
CA ARG A 252 -9.15 -4.28 14.67
C ARG A 252 -9.38 -2.83 14.28
N HIS A 253 -8.53 -1.94 14.80
CA HIS A 253 -8.67 -0.49 14.64
C HIS A 253 -7.64 0.14 13.71
N GLY A 254 -6.66 -0.62 13.24
CA GLY A 254 -5.60 -0.09 12.37
C GLY A 254 -4.67 0.88 13.10
N ASP A 255 -4.46 0.72 14.40
CA ASP A 255 -3.64 1.61 15.20
C ASP A 255 -2.15 1.42 14.92
N TRP A 256 -1.49 2.46 14.46
CA TRP A 256 -0.07 2.50 14.17
C TRP A 256 0.79 2.93 15.36
N SER A 257 0.20 3.27 16.50
CA SER A 257 0.94 3.70 17.69
C SER A 257 1.41 2.52 18.54
N VAL A 258 0.71 1.39 18.48
CA VAL A 258 0.79 0.29 19.45
C VAL A 258 2.14 -0.43 19.44
N PHE A 259 2.81 -0.50 18.29
CA PHE A 259 4.12 -1.15 18.15
C PHE A 259 5.29 -0.16 18.10
N ALA A 260 5.04 1.13 18.29
CA ALA A 260 6.09 2.15 18.30
C ALA A 260 6.99 1.97 19.53
N GLY A 261 8.14 1.33 19.32
CA GLY A 261 9.12 1.07 20.37
C GLY A 261 9.26 -0.41 20.77
N GLN A 262 8.41 -1.31 20.30
CA GLN A 262 8.49 -2.75 20.61
C GLN A 262 9.45 -3.52 19.69
N VAL A 263 10.68 -3.05 19.48
CA VAL A 263 11.67 -3.87 18.77
C VAL A 263 12.18 -5.01 19.65
N PHE A 264 12.16 -4.84 20.99
CA PHE A 264 12.47 -5.88 21.98
C PHE A 264 11.82 -5.53 23.32
N THR A 265 10.70 -6.15 23.65
CA THR A 265 10.08 -6.06 24.97
C THR A 265 10.85 -6.82 26.07
N GLU A 266 11.89 -7.58 25.70
CA GLU A 266 12.67 -8.43 26.61
C GLU A 266 14.08 -7.89 26.91
N PHE A 267 14.48 -6.73 26.37
CA PHE A 267 15.71 -6.06 26.78
C PHE A 267 15.39 -4.99 27.82
N ASP A 268 15.12 -5.41 29.06
CA ASP A 268 15.32 -4.56 30.22
C ASP A 268 16.84 -4.46 30.47
N ARG A 269 17.38 -3.25 30.43
CA ARG A 269 18.78 -3.00 30.82
C ARG A 269 18.77 -2.87 32.33
N ASP A 270 19.20 -3.91 33.04
CA ASP A 270 19.70 -3.79 34.40
C ASP A 270 20.92 -2.85 34.48
#